data_ad2c68242c32990c240103b3c573e383
#
_entry.id   ad2c68242c32990c240103b3c573e383
#
_cell.length_a   1.000
_cell.length_b   1.000
_cell.length_c   1.000
_cell.angle_alpha   90.00
_cell.angle_beta   90.00
_cell.angle_gamma   90.00
#
_symmetry.space_group_name_H-M   'P 1'
#
loop_
_entity.id
_entity.type
_entity.pdbx_description
1 polymer ?
#
loop_
_entity_poly.entity_id
_entity_poly.type
_entity_poly.pdbx_seq_one_letter_code
_entity_poly.pdbx_strand_id
1 'polypeptide(L)'
;MPTTKTLLLALLLSAAIACSPRDFLTRRLAADLISASDEFKTPQMFWLRQGIVSNKDFTSPESLVLQRRGWIQATEEICPADVDPPPCWDVVLTPLGVDAIRPLIATALPNNGPIGIQAARRELLGIAGISKAGNFADVEFTWRWVAINQVGAALYDSGVHYRSTVAFRSYDDGWRVLEKNMPSNQPLEDALRNAQPSAP
;
A
#
# COMPACT_ATOMS: atom_id res chain seq x y z
N MET A 1 63.04 6.58 -19.67
CA MET A 1 62.22 5.53 -20.34
C MET A 1 61.38 4.86 -19.25
N PRO A 2 60.07 5.05 -19.23
CA PRO A 2 59.23 4.34 -18.26
C PRO A 2 59.14 2.89 -18.68
N THR A 3 59.50 2.00 -17.80
CA THR A 3 59.54 0.56 -18.03
C THR A 3 58.14 0.02 -18.35
N THR A 4 58.08 -0.86 -19.34
CA THR A 4 56.84 -1.54 -19.82
C THR A 4 55.95 -2.13 -18.69
N LYS A 5 56.49 -2.40 -17.51
CA LYS A 5 55.80 -2.89 -16.32
C LYS A 5 54.87 -1.83 -15.68
N THR A 6 55.23 -0.54 -15.73
CA THR A 6 54.38 0.53 -15.18
C THR A 6 53.16 0.83 -16.09
N LEU A 7 53.31 0.64 -17.39
CA LEU A 7 52.21 0.82 -18.34
C LEU A 7 51.13 -0.30 -18.23
N LEU A 8 51.55 -1.55 -17.97
CA LEU A 8 50.66 -2.68 -17.78
C LEU A 8 49.84 -2.57 -16.49
N LEU A 9 50.47 -2.03 -15.41
CA LEU A 9 49.77 -1.83 -14.13
C LEU A 9 48.69 -0.73 -14.22
N ALA A 10 48.94 0.34 -14.97
CA ALA A 10 47.98 1.43 -15.20
C ALA A 10 46.81 0.95 -16.07
N LEU A 11 47.00 0.02 -17.02
CA LEU A 11 45.95 -0.53 -17.85
C LEU A 11 45.03 -1.49 -17.08
N LEU A 12 45.56 -2.22 -16.08
CA LEU A 12 44.80 -3.13 -15.23
C LEU A 12 43.92 -2.39 -14.20
N LEU A 13 44.38 -1.21 -13.72
CA LEU A 13 43.57 -0.39 -12.80
C LEU A 13 42.37 0.29 -13.50
N SER A 14 42.48 0.61 -14.79
CA SER A 14 41.38 1.25 -15.54
C SER A 14 40.25 0.29 -15.92
N ALA A 15 40.47 -1.02 -15.93
CA ALA A 15 39.44 -2.01 -16.21
C ALA A 15 38.50 -2.29 -15.00
N ALA A 16 38.87 -1.90 -13.80
CA ALA A 16 38.07 -2.14 -12.59
C ALA A 16 36.94 -1.11 -12.38
N ILE A 17 36.86 -0.05 -13.19
CA ILE A 17 35.90 1.06 -12.99
C ILE A 17 34.58 0.85 -13.77
N ALA A 18 34.49 -0.20 -14.61
CA ALA A 18 33.39 -0.36 -15.57
C ALA A 18 32.14 -1.09 -15.04
N CYS A 19 32.15 -1.64 -13.84
CA CYS A 19 30.94 -2.21 -13.23
C CYS A 19 30.40 -1.28 -12.13
N SER A 20 29.61 -0.30 -12.52
CA SER A 20 28.85 0.49 -11.53
C SER A 20 27.86 -0.44 -10.80
N PRO A 21 27.86 -0.47 -9.46
CA PRO A 21 26.87 -1.25 -8.72
C PRO A 21 25.43 -0.79 -8.98
N ARG A 22 25.23 0.32 -9.68
CA ARG A 22 23.94 0.86 -10.10
C ARG A 22 23.26 0.05 -11.22
N ASP A 23 24.03 -0.75 -11.98
CA ASP A 23 23.51 -1.52 -13.13
C ASP A 23 22.78 -2.80 -12.70
N PHE A 24 22.93 -3.19 -11.43
CA PHE A 24 22.33 -4.42 -10.92
C PHE A 24 21.17 -4.12 -9.95
N LEU A 25 19.96 -4.59 -10.33
CA LEU A 25 18.84 -4.63 -9.39
C LEU A 25 19.10 -5.73 -8.36
N THR A 26 19.54 -5.34 -7.18
CA THR A 26 19.69 -6.25 -6.04
C THR A 26 18.41 -6.34 -5.23
N ARG A 27 18.24 -7.42 -4.45
CA ARG A 27 17.07 -7.54 -3.53
C ARG A 27 16.98 -6.36 -2.56
N ARG A 28 18.11 -5.87 -2.07
CA ARG A 28 18.16 -4.70 -1.18
C ARG A 28 17.67 -3.44 -1.89
N LEU A 29 18.20 -3.15 -3.08
CA LEU A 29 17.78 -1.99 -3.87
C LEU A 29 16.30 -2.05 -4.22
N ALA A 30 15.80 -3.23 -4.62
CA ALA A 30 14.38 -3.44 -4.90
C ALA A 30 13.52 -3.17 -3.65
N ALA A 31 13.93 -3.68 -2.48
CA ALA A 31 13.23 -3.43 -1.22
C ALA A 31 13.22 -1.95 -0.84
N ASP A 32 14.37 -1.27 -0.98
CA ASP A 32 14.49 0.16 -0.68
C ASP A 32 13.57 0.99 -1.61
N LEU A 33 13.54 0.68 -2.91
CA LEU A 33 12.70 1.37 -3.89
C LEU A 33 11.19 1.13 -3.65
N ILE A 34 10.78 -0.10 -3.37
CA ILE A 34 9.38 -0.42 -3.02
C ILE A 34 8.97 0.29 -1.75
N SER A 35 9.78 0.21 -0.69
CA SER A 35 9.48 0.85 0.60
C SER A 35 9.49 2.39 0.52
N ALA A 36 10.21 2.95 -0.45
CA ALA A 36 10.26 4.39 -0.68
C ALA A 36 9.11 4.91 -1.55
N SER A 37 8.32 4.04 -2.16
CA SER A 37 7.19 4.42 -3.02
C SER A 37 6.05 5.07 -2.22
N ASP A 38 5.22 5.84 -2.90
CA ASP A 38 4.09 6.51 -2.27
C ASP A 38 3.06 5.51 -1.75
N GLU A 39 2.89 4.37 -2.42
CA GLU A 39 1.97 3.30 -2.02
C GLU A 39 2.32 2.67 -0.67
N PHE A 40 3.62 2.63 -0.31
CA PHE A 40 4.07 2.13 1.00
C PHE A 40 4.13 3.21 2.07
N LYS A 41 4.38 4.48 1.68
CA LYS A 41 4.44 5.62 2.62
C LYS A 41 3.06 6.13 3.01
N THR A 42 2.11 6.10 2.07
CA THR A 42 0.77 6.63 2.29
C THR A 42 -0.05 5.66 3.15
N PRO A 43 -0.57 6.11 4.30
CA PRO A 43 -1.45 5.29 5.11
C PRO A 43 -2.73 4.91 4.37
N GLN A 44 -3.22 3.72 4.64
CA GLN A 44 -4.54 3.29 4.20
C GLN A 44 -5.59 4.06 4.97
N MET A 45 -6.44 4.78 4.24
CA MET A 45 -7.57 5.52 4.82
C MET A 45 -8.78 4.61 4.92
N PHE A 46 -9.45 4.69 6.06
CA PHE A 46 -10.81 4.21 6.25
C PHE A 46 -11.75 5.41 6.30
N TRP A 47 -12.85 5.35 5.54
CA TRP A 47 -13.84 6.43 5.47
C TRP A 47 -15.11 6.02 6.21
N LEU A 48 -15.26 6.53 7.43
CA LEU A 48 -16.47 6.32 8.21
C LEU A 48 -17.57 7.26 7.72
N ARG A 49 -18.67 6.69 7.27
CA ARG A 49 -19.89 7.42 6.90
C ARG A 49 -20.86 7.39 8.07
N GLN A 50 -21.48 8.55 8.36
CA GLN A 50 -22.50 8.74 9.37
C GLN A 50 -23.75 9.38 8.76
N GLY A 51 -24.89 9.30 9.48
CA GLY A 51 -26.18 9.73 8.98
C GLY A 51 -26.78 8.71 8.02
N ILE A 52 -27.62 9.18 7.10
CA ILE A 52 -28.34 8.29 6.18
C ILE A 52 -27.38 7.79 5.08
N VAL A 53 -27.19 6.49 5.05
CA VAL A 53 -26.32 5.79 4.08
C VAL A 53 -27.12 4.73 3.33
N SER A 54 -26.66 4.39 2.13
CA SER A 54 -27.23 3.32 1.34
C SER A 54 -27.02 1.94 1.99
N ASN A 55 -27.86 0.98 1.66
CA ASN A 55 -27.66 -0.41 2.09
C ASN A 55 -26.28 -0.97 1.71
N LYS A 56 -25.79 -0.62 0.53
CA LYS A 56 -24.46 -1.03 0.04
C LYS A 56 -23.34 -0.53 0.94
N ASP A 57 -23.41 0.72 1.36
CA ASP A 57 -22.40 1.32 2.24
C ASP A 57 -22.47 0.72 3.66
N PHE A 58 -23.69 0.54 4.19
CA PHE A 58 -23.88 -0.05 5.51
C PHE A 58 -23.48 -1.52 5.59
N THR A 59 -23.74 -2.30 4.55
CA THR A 59 -23.38 -3.73 4.49
C THR A 59 -21.94 -3.97 4.03
N SER A 60 -21.13 -2.93 3.86
CA SER A 60 -19.70 -3.09 3.57
C SER A 60 -19.01 -3.92 4.67
N PRO A 61 -17.99 -4.73 4.33
CA PRO A 61 -17.27 -5.53 5.33
C PRO A 61 -16.75 -4.73 6.50
N GLU A 62 -16.27 -3.53 6.23
CA GLU A 62 -15.73 -2.60 7.22
C GLU A 62 -16.82 -2.12 8.19
N SER A 63 -17.97 -1.70 7.68
CA SER A 63 -19.11 -1.26 8.49
C SER A 63 -19.61 -2.39 9.39
N LEU A 64 -19.71 -3.61 8.86
CA LEU A 64 -20.11 -4.78 9.64
C LEU A 64 -19.11 -5.12 10.77
N VAL A 65 -17.81 -4.92 10.55
CA VAL A 65 -16.80 -5.08 11.61
C VAL A 65 -17.01 -4.04 12.71
N LEU A 66 -17.22 -2.77 12.37
CA LEU A 66 -17.46 -1.71 13.35
C LEU A 66 -18.75 -1.95 14.14
N GLN A 67 -19.81 -2.44 13.49
CA GLN A 67 -21.06 -2.81 14.14
C GLN A 67 -20.85 -3.97 15.12
N ARG A 68 -20.14 -5.03 14.73
CA ARG A 68 -19.80 -6.16 15.62
C ARG A 68 -18.96 -5.72 16.83
N ARG A 69 -18.13 -4.68 16.68
CA ARG A 69 -17.38 -4.07 17.78
C ARG A 69 -18.25 -3.19 18.68
N GLY A 70 -19.50 -2.95 18.29
CA GLY A 70 -20.39 -2.04 18.99
C GLY A 70 -19.97 -0.58 18.88
N TRP A 71 -19.19 -0.20 17.86
CA TRP A 71 -18.73 1.18 17.64
C TRP A 71 -19.74 2.01 16.85
N ILE A 72 -20.52 1.35 15.99
CA ILE A 72 -21.65 1.97 15.29
C ILE A 72 -22.92 1.19 15.56
N GLN A 73 -24.04 1.89 15.47
CA GLN A 73 -25.39 1.32 15.37
C GLN A 73 -26.09 1.95 14.19
N ALA A 74 -27.09 1.25 13.65
CA ALA A 74 -27.87 1.73 12.54
C ALA A 74 -29.35 1.43 12.75
N THR A 75 -30.20 2.35 12.32
CA THR A 75 -31.64 2.21 12.29
C THR A 75 -32.11 2.36 10.86
N GLU A 76 -33.06 1.52 10.43
CA GLU A 76 -33.64 1.64 9.10
C GLU A 76 -34.42 2.94 8.98
N GLU A 77 -34.17 3.71 7.91
CA GLU A 77 -34.76 5.01 7.64
C GLU A 77 -35.27 5.11 6.20
N ILE A 78 -36.12 6.12 5.97
CA ILE A 78 -36.62 6.44 4.65
C ILE A 78 -35.47 7.00 3.81
N CYS A 79 -35.23 6.40 2.64
CA CYS A 79 -34.20 6.90 1.73
C CYS A 79 -34.54 8.31 1.21
N PRO A 80 -33.60 9.26 1.25
CA PRO A 80 -33.70 10.49 0.48
C PRO A 80 -33.81 10.18 -1.01
N ALA A 81 -34.42 11.09 -1.78
CA ALA A 81 -34.70 10.89 -3.21
C ALA A 81 -33.43 10.72 -4.09
N ASP A 82 -32.30 11.18 -3.59
CA ASP A 82 -30.99 11.15 -4.25
C ASP A 82 -30.10 9.97 -3.82
N VAL A 83 -30.58 9.12 -2.92
CA VAL A 83 -29.87 7.92 -2.46
C VAL A 83 -30.42 6.68 -3.18
N ASP A 84 -29.53 5.73 -3.49
CA ASP A 84 -29.80 4.42 -4.11
C ASP A 84 -31.02 3.71 -3.47
N PRO A 85 -31.62 2.74 -4.20
CA PRO A 85 -32.88 2.12 -3.80
C PRO A 85 -32.83 1.58 -2.36
N PRO A 86 -34.01 1.59 -1.66
CA PRO A 86 -34.12 1.16 -0.25
C PRO A 86 -33.63 -0.29 -0.04
N PRO A 87 -33.22 -0.63 1.21
CA PRO A 87 -33.29 0.17 2.43
C PRO A 87 -32.13 1.15 2.61
N CYS A 88 -32.38 2.24 3.37
CA CYS A 88 -31.38 3.15 3.88
C CYS A 88 -31.23 3.01 5.41
N TRP A 89 -30.08 3.42 5.92
CA TRP A 89 -29.72 3.25 7.31
C TRP A 89 -29.21 4.57 7.90
N ASP A 90 -29.77 5.00 9.01
CA ASP A 90 -29.17 6.08 9.79
C ASP A 90 -28.09 5.49 10.70
N VAL A 91 -26.83 5.76 10.36
CA VAL A 91 -25.64 5.23 11.05
C VAL A 91 -25.10 6.26 12.02
N VAL A 92 -25.04 5.90 13.29
CA VAL A 92 -24.51 6.75 14.35
C VAL A 92 -23.43 6.03 15.14
N LEU A 93 -22.47 6.82 15.69
CA LEU A 93 -21.50 6.30 16.65
C LEU A 93 -22.18 6.02 17.98
N THR A 94 -21.92 4.87 18.55
CA THR A 94 -22.24 4.59 19.96
C THR A 94 -21.28 5.35 20.88
N PRO A 95 -21.55 5.47 22.20
CA PRO A 95 -20.59 6.01 23.14
C PRO A 95 -19.21 5.32 23.07
N LEU A 96 -19.20 3.99 22.94
CA LEU A 96 -17.97 3.20 22.76
C LEU A 96 -17.25 3.56 21.45
N GLY A 97 -18.01 3.78 20.36
CA GLY A 97 -17.46 4.23 19.08
C GLY A 97 -16.89 5.64 19.15
N VAL A 98 -17.56 6.54 19.86
CA VAL A 98 -17.06 7.90 20.08
C VAL A 98 -15.72 7.87 20.81
N ASP A 99 -15.58 7.09 21.87
CA ASP A 99 -14.33 6.97 22.64
C ASP A 99 -13.22 6.32 21.79
N ALA A 100 -13.56 5.35 20.95
CA ALA A 100 -12.63 4.67 20.07
C ALA A 100 -12.15 5.56 18.90
N ILE A 101 -13.04 6.34 18.31
CA ILE A 101 -12.80 7.01 17.03
C ILE A 101 -12.42 8.48 17.20
N ARG A 102 -13.02 9.19 18.17
CA ARG A 102 -12.76 10.63 18.40
C ARG A 102 -11.27 10.98 18.50
N PRO A 103 -10.40 10.25 19.23
CA PRO A 103 -8.97 10.56 19.30
C PRO A 103 -8.26 10.47 17.95
N LEU A 104 -8.83 9.76 16.97
CA LEU A 104 -8.25 9.49 15.66
C LEU A 104 -8.66 10.54 14.61
N ILE A 105 -9.67 11.35 14.94
CA ILE A 105 -10.22 12.41 14.08
C ILE A 105 -9.44 13.72 14.29
N ALA A 106 -8.15 13.66 14.54
CA ALA A 106 -7.35 14.86 14.83
C ALA A 106 -7.35 15.94 13.72
N THR A 107 -7.93 15.63 12.55
CA THR A 107 -8.00 16.53 11.39
C THR A 107 -9.30 16.38 10.58
N ALA A 108 -10.40 15.92 11.19
CA ALA A 108 -11.68 15.86 10.49
C ALA A 108 -12.09 17.27 10.07
N LEU A 109 -12.21 17.48 8.79
CA LEU A 109 -12.77 18.70 8.22
C LEU A 109 -14.21 18.87 8.76
N PRO A 110 -14.62 20.08 9.15
CA PRO A 110 -15.90 20.35 9.84
C PRO A 110 -17.14 20.26 8.95
N ASN A 111 -17.08 19.60 7.84
CA ASN A 111 -18.20 19.48 6.91
C ASN A 111 -18.81 18.09 7.00
N ASN A 112 -20.12 17.98 6.87
CA ASN A 112 -20.98 16.79 6.92
C ASN A 112 -20.57 15.62 5.96
N GLY A 113 -19.29 15.45 5.72
CA GLY A 113 -18.70 14.42 4.88
C GLY A 113 -18.20 13.21 5.67
N PRO A 114 -17.78 12.15 4.99
CA PRO A 114 -17.22 10.97 5.63
C PRO A 114 -15.96 11.33 6.42
N ILE A 115 -15.82 10.72 7.60
CA ILE A 115 -14.66 10.92 8.48
C ILE A 115 -13.52 10.04 8.00
N GLY A 116 -12.41 10.65 7.58
CA GLY A 116 -11.20 9.92 7.18
C GLY A 116 -10.34 9.55 8.39
N ILE A 117 -10.04 8.26 8.52
CA ILE A 117 -9.19 7.71 9.59
C ILE A 117 -8.00 6.98 8.94
N GLN A 118 -6.78 7.37 9.28
CA GLN A 118 -5.59 6.60 8.91
C GLN A 118 -5.59 5.28 9.70
N ALA A 119 -5.93 4.17 9.05
CA ALA A 119 -6.17 2.91 9.73
C ALA A 119 -4.94 2.00 9.76
N ALA A 120 -4.24 1.85 8.64
CA ALA A 120 -3.13 0.92 8.51
C ALA A 120 -2.04 1.47 7.57
N ARG A 121 -0.88 0.84 7.60
CA ARG A 121 0.20 1.05 6.63
C ARG A 121 0.65 -0.29 6.06
N ARG A 122 1.26 -0.27 4.88
CA ARG A 122 1.93 -1.45 4.33
C ARG A 122 3.32 -1.60 4.93
N GLU A 123 3.71 -2.83 5.21
CA GLU A 123 5.06 -3.19 5.63
C GLU A 123 5.61 -4.24 4.66
N LEU A 124 6.74 -3.94 4.04
CA LEU A 124 7.46 -4.89 3.21
C LEU A 124 8.15 -5.93 4.11
N LEU A 125 7.87 -7.20 3.89
CA LEU A 125 8.49 -8.29 4.63
C LEU A 125 9.76 -8.79 3.94
N GLY A 126 9.79 -8.79 2.59
CA GLY A 126 10.98 -9.17 1.86
C GLY A 126 10.75 -9.36 0.37
N ILE A 127 11.86 -9.49 -0.36
CA ILE A 127 11.88 -9.79 -1.78
C ILE A 127 12.02 -11.30 -1.98
N ALA A 128 10.99 -11.92 -2.57
CA ALA A 128 10.95 -13.35 -2.84
C ALA A 128 11.80 -13.72 -4.08
N GLY A 129 11.66 -12.95 -5.17
CA GLY A 129 12.36 -13.21 -6.41
C GLY A 129 12.57 -11.97 -7.26
N ILE A 130 13.56 -12.02 -8.16
CA ILE A 130 13.80 -11.03 -9.21
C ILE A 130 14.04 -11.79 -10.51
N SER A 131 13.19 -11.54 -11.51
CA SER A 131 13.36 -12.04 -12.88
C SER A 131 13.71 -10.86 -13.78
N LYS A 132 14.91 -10.88 -14.38
CA LYS A 132 15.43 -9.78 -15.20
C LYS A 132 15.40 -10.13 -16.68
N ALA A 133 14.89 -9.23 -17.50
CA ALA A 133 14.88 -9.32 -18.96
C ALA A 133 15.30 -7.98 -19.58
N GLY A 134 16.57 -7.86 -19.96
CA GLY A 134 17.12 -6.62 -20.49
C GLY A 134 17.02 -5.46 -19.50
N ASN A 135 16.32 -4.39 -19.90
CA ASN A 135 16.10 -3.19 -19.09
C ASN A 135 14.86 -3.29 -18.18
N PHE A 136 14.24 -4.46 -18.12
CA PHE A 136 13.08 -4.72 -17.26
C PHE A 136 13.40 -5.81 -16.26
N ALA A 137 12.72 -5.77 -15.13
CA ALA A 137 12.72 -6.83 -14.16
C ALA A 137 11.35 -6.94 -13.48
N ASP A 138 10.90 -8.16 -13.24
CA ASP A 138 9.77 -8.45 -12.39
C ASP A 138 10.28 -8.81 -11.00
N VAL A 139 9.79 -8.11 -10.00
CA VAL A 139 10.17 -8.30 -8.60
C VAL A 139 8.98 -8.85 -7.84
N GLU A 140 9.13 -10.07 -7.36
CA GLU A 140 8.18 -10.70 -6.47
C GLU A 140 8.52 -10.37 -5.03
N PHE A 141 7.54 -9.91 -4.24
CA PHE A 141 7.74 -9.51 -2.85
C PHE A 141 6.56 -9.90 -1.97
N THR A 142 6.83 -9.99 -0.67
CA THR A 142 5.82 -10.22 0.36
C THR A 142 5.67 -9.00 1.25
N TRP A 143 4.45 -8.72 1.66
CA TRP A 143 4.10 -7.58 2.51
C TRP A 143 2.89 -7.89 3.37
N ARG A 144 2.63 -7.03 4.36
CA ARG A 144 1.45 -7.15 5.24
C ARG A 144 0.88 -5.78 5.58
N TRP A 145 -0.34 -5.78 6.11
CA TRP A 145 -0.89 -4.62 6.77
C TRP A 145 -0.40 -4.53 8.22
N VAL A 146 -0.05 -3.33 8.66
CA VAL A 146 0.25 -3.01 10.06
C VAL A 146 -0.73 -1.95 10.51
N ALA A 147 -1.55 -2.27 11.50
CA ALA A 147 -2.50 -1.34 12.09
C ALA A 147 -1.78 -0.16 12.73
N ILE A 148 -2.28 1.06 12.51
CA ILE A 148 -1.76 2.29 13.13
C ILE A 148 -2.51 2.59 14.44
N ASN A 149 -3.74 2.11 14.53
CA ASN A 149 -4.64 2.34 15.66
C ASN A 149 -5.65 1.20 15.81
N GLN A 150 -6.56 1.34 16.77
CA GLN A 150 -7.56 0.31 17.06
C GLN A 150 -8.58 0.08 15.93
N VAL A 151 -8.90 1.10 15.11
CA VAL A 151 -9.74 0.91 13.92
C VAL A 151 -8.99 0.05 12.91
N GLY A 152 -7.73 0.36 12.66
CA GLY A 152 -6.88 -0.47 11.81
C GLY A 152 -6.75 -1.91 12.32
N ALA A 153 -6.57 -2.10 13.63
CA ALA A 153 -6.50 -3.43 14.24
C ALA A 153 -7.82 -4.23 14.15
N ALA A 154 -8.95 -3.54 14.00
CA ALA A 154 -10.23 -4.19 13.78
C ALA A 154 -10.44 -4.59 12.31
N LEU A 155 -9.93 -3.78 11.36
CA LEU A 155 -10.18 -3.93 9.93
C LEU A 155 -9.11 -4.73 9.20
N TYR A 156 -7.86 -4.69 9.68
CA TYR A 156 -6.70 -5.29 8.99
C TYR A 156 -6.00 -6.30 9.87
N ASP A 157 -5.98 -7.54 9.43
CA ASP A 157 -5.24 -8.61 10.13
C ASP A 157 -3.75 -8.54 9.75
N SER A 158 -2.90 -8.20 10.71
CA SER A 158 -1.45 -8.13 10.51
C SER A 158 -0.78 -9.52 10.42
N GLY A 159 -1.48 -10.59 10.71
CA GLY A 159 -1.02 -11.97 10.51
C GLY A 159 -1.15 -12.44 9.05
N VAL A 160 -1.97 -11.77 8.24
CA VAL A 160 -2.11 -12.11 6.82
C VAL A 160 -0.95 -11.52 6.03
N HIS A 161 -0.20 -12.38 5.35
CA HIS A 161 0.83 -11.97 4.40
C HIS A 161 0.26 -11.95 2.99
N TYR A 162 0.71 -11.00 2.20
CA TYR A 162 0.32 -10.83 0.81
C TYR A 162 1.53 -11.00 -0.10
N ARG A 163 1.32 -11.59 -1.27
CA ARG A 163 2.33 -11.71 -2.32
C ARG A 163 1.93 -10.86 -3.50
N SER A 164 2.89 -10.12 -4.03
CA SER A 164 2.70 -9.23 -5.19
C SER A 164 3.91 -9.30 -6.10
N THR A 165 3.71 -9.03 -7.38
CA THR A 165 4.78 -8.89 -8.36
C THR A 165 4.66 -7.53 -9.03
N VAL A 166 5.76 -6.77 -9.03
CA VAL A 166 5.82 -5.43 -9.62
C VAL A 166 6.94 -5.35 -10.65
N ALA A 167 6.70 -4.60 -11.71
CA ALA A 167 7.70 -4.37 -12.73
C ALA A 167 8.63 -3.20 -12.36
N PHE A 168 9.90 -3.38 -12.69
CA PHE A 168 10.96 -2.38 -12.59
C PHE A 168 11.51 -2.08 -13.98
N ARG A 169 11.99 -0.87 -14.18
CA ARG A 169 12.70 -0.46 -15.39
C ARG A 169 14.04 0.18 -15.04
N SER A 170 15.08 -0.23 -15.80
CA SER A 170 16.40 0.38 -15.73
C SER A 170 16.47 1.59 -16.66
N TYR A 171 17.00 2.68 -16.12
CA TYR A 171 17.34 3.91 -16.81
C TYR A 171 18.86 4.15 -16.67
N ASP A 172 19.38 5.16 -17.33
CA ASP A 172 20.79 5.59 -17.26
C ASP A 172 21.21 6.03 -15.85
N ASP A 173 20.26 6.49 -15.04
CA ASP A 173 20.46 6.91 -13.64
C ASP A 173 20.13 5.82 -12.60
N GLY A 174 19.64 4.64 -13.02
CA GLY A 174 19.36 3.48 -12.16
C GLY A 174 17.99 2.84 -12.38
N TRP A 175 17.61 1.96 -11.45
CA TRP A 175 16.35 1.24 -11.47
C TRP A 175 15.23 2.04 -10.81
N ARG A 176 14.02 1.95 -11.36
CA ARG A 176 12.79 2.54 -10.80
C ARG A 176 11.65 1.54 -10.80
N VAL A 177 10.80 1.62 -9.79
CA VAL A 177 9.50 0.92 -9.75
C VAL A 177 8.58 1.56 -10.78
N LEU A 178 7.82 0.77 -11.51
CA LEU A 178 6.76 1.30 -12.38
C LEU A 178 5.52 1.59 -11.53
N GLU A 179 5.24 2.88 -11.34
CA GLU A 179 4.13 3.34 -10.48
C GLU A 179 2.81 3.46 -11.25
N LYS A 180 2.83 3.91 -12.51
CA LYS A 180 1.60 4.06 -13.34
C LYS A 180 1.85 3.96 -14.85
N ASN A 181 0.86 3.41 -15.57
CA ASN A 181 0.61 3.60 -17.02
C ASN A 181 1.70 3.13 -17.99
N MET A 182 2.11 1.86 -17.92
CA MET A 182 2.76 1.22 -19.06
C MET A 182 1.91 0.04 -19.56
N PRO A 183 1.61 -0.07 -20.87
CA PRO A 183 0.61 -1.01 -21.40
C PRO A 183 0.94 -2.51 -21.25
N SER A 184 2.13 -2.89 -20.82
CA SER A 184 2.57 -4.27 -20.78
C SER A 184 3.06 -4.79 -19.43
N ASN A 185 3.18 -3.94 -18.40
CA ASN A 185 3.78 -4.32 -17.13
C ASN A 185 2.87 -3.90 -15.98
N GLN A 186 2.78 -4.74 -14.95
CA GLN A 186 1.93 -4.49 -13.79
C GLN A 186 2.54 -3.39 -12.90
N PRO A 187 1.92 -2.19 -12.79
CA PRO A 187 2.38 -1.15 -11.90
C PRO A 187 2.17 -1.55 -10.43
N LEU A 188 2.89 -0.88 -9.53
CA LEU A 188 2.87 -1.23 -8.10
C LEU A 188 1.46 -1.14 -7.50
N GLU A 189 0.67 -0.13 -7.85
CA GLU A 189 -0.71 0.02 -7.38
C GLU A 189 -1.57 -1.21 -7.74
N ASP A 190 -1.50 -1.69 -8.99
CA ASP A 190 -2.25 -2.87 -9.43
C ASP A 190 -1.71 -4.15 -8.81
N ALA A 191 -0.39 -4.27 -8.65
CA ALA A 191 0.24 -5.40 -7.97
C ALA A 191 -0.24 -5.53 -6.51
N LEU A 192 -0.43 -4.41 -5.82
CA LEU A 192 -0.93 -4.38 -4.44
C LEU A 192 -2.45 -4.64 -4.38
N ARG A 193 -3.22 -4.12 -5.36
CA ARG A 193 -4.67 -4.35 -5.44
C ARG A 193 -5.00 -5.81 -5.72
N ASN A 194 -4.22 -6.47 -6.58
CA ASN A 194 -4.41 -7.86 -6.99
C ASN A 194 -3.62 -8.86 -6.12
N ALA A 195 -3.07 -8.40 -5.00
CA ALA A 195 -2.29 -9.22 -4.11
C ALA A 195 -3.10 -10.41 -3.58
N GLN A 196 -2.49 -11.59 -3.61
CA GLN A 196 -3.09 -12.79 -3.07
C GLN A 196 -2.59 -13.03 -1.64
N PRO A 197 -3.47 -13.44 -0.71
CA PRO A 197 -3.03 -13.93 0.58
C PRO A 197 -2.10 -15.13 0.36
N SER A 198 -0.92 -15.10 0.97
CA SER A 198 0.00 -16.24 1.00
C SER A 198 -0.16 -16.95 2.33
N ALA A 199 -0.09 -18.27 2.31
CA ALA A 199 -0.02 -19.02 3.56
C ALA A 199 1.17 -18.52 4.41
N PRO A 200 1.03 -18.47 5.73
CA PRO A 200 2.10 -18.07 6.64
C PRO A 200 3.31 -18.99 6.57
#